data_df092b561cb29dbb0b710c4934eccd9b
#
_entry.id   df092b561cb29dbb0b710c4934eccd9b
#
_cell.length_a   1.000
_cell.length_b   1.000
_cell.length_c   1.000
_cell.angle_alpha   90.00
_cell.angle_beta   90.00
_cell.angle_gamma   90.00
#
_symmetry.space_group_name_H-M   'P 1'
#
loop_
_entity.id
_entity.type
_entity.pdbx_description
1 polymer ?
#
loop_
_entity_poly.entity_id
_entity_poly.type
_entity_poly.pdbx_seq_one_letter_code
_entity_poly.pdbx_strand_id
1 'polypeptide(L)'
;MEPMKNLHSRRHFLQQSLALPAVPSFSALSPALTGSTARSTDIRIEQVEFSYEEFLYRAPYKFGGVPVDRATILNVSIRVRSRRGATAVGFGSMPLGNVWAFPSRDLPYQSTLGAMQALATRIAAVTRDFTEFGHPIDLNHHLHPIYLAAARETSNALKLSPPIPKLATLVTASPFDAAIHDAYGKLHQLNCYQTYGSKFLNQDLGSYLGRDFRGESLPRYLRAEPVGQLALFHSVGGSDAVLPSEVKSPVGDGMPESLGEWIQRDGLTHLKIKLQGENLAWDIERVVTVDRIAGETRPEVDWRYCVDFNERCPNVGYVLEFLRKVKERTPRSFERIQYVEQPTARDLESNRGNVMHEAAKLRPVVIDESLVDLDSLRLAREMGYTGVALKACKGQSQAMLMAAAARKYGMFLTVQDLTCPGASLIHSVGIAAHVPGVAGVEGNSRQYMPAANRPWEKRFPGIFVIRNGMFRTGELRGLGLSAVVGEATKRL
;
A
#
# COMPACT_ATOMS: atom_id res chain seq x y z
N MET A 1 -3.82 29.22 37.70
CA MET A 1 -4.10 29.58 36.31
C MET A 1 -2.78 29.86 35.64
N GLU A 2 -2.16 28.85 35.05
CA GLU A 2 -1.00 28.99 34.16
C GLU A 2 -1.44 28.68 32.74
N PRO A 3 -0.96 29.40 31.72
CA PRO A 3 -1.42 29.20 30.36
C PRO A 3 -0.74 28.00 29.72
N MET A 4 -1.56 27.18 29.07
CA MET A 4 -1.16 26.02 28.27
C MET A 4 -0.16 26.41 27.19
N LYS A 5 1.00 25.79 27.23
CA LYS A 5 2.07 25.95 26.23
C LYS A 5 1.66 25.25 24.93
N ASN A 6 1.73 26.01 23.84
CA ASN A 6 1.61 25.56 22.46
C ASN A 6 2.49 24.34 22.17
N LEU A 7 1.89 23.23 21.82
CA LEU A 7 2.55 22.07 21.22
C LEU A 7 2.90 22.37 19.77
N HIS A 8 4.01 23.07 19.58
CA HIS A 8 4.65 23.16 18.26
C HIS A 8 5.33 21.81 17.98
N SER A 9 4.97 21.20 16.87
CA SER A 9 5.63 20.06 16.28
C SER A 9 7.15 20.32 16.18
N ARG A 10 7.95 19.67 17.02
CA ARG A 10 9.40 19.66 16.88
C ARG A 10 9.75 18.66 15.77
N ARG A 11 10.13 19.21 14.61
CA ARG A 11 10.82 18.47 13.57
C ARG A 11 12.24 18.16 14.07
N HIS A 12 12.53 16.92 14.36
CA HIS A 12 13.90 16.49 14.62
C HIS A 12 14.50 15.95 13.32
N PHE A 13 15.41 16.74 12.74
CA PHE A 13 16.37 16.25 11.75
C PHE A 13 17.44 15.45 12.49
N LEU A 14 17.38 14.12 12.43
CA LEU A 14 18.49 13.26 12.83
C LEU A 14 19.20 12.77 11.55
N GLN A 15 20.23 13.52 11.13
CA GLN A 15 21.31 12.95 10.33
C GLN A 15 22.16 12.08 11.26
N GLN A 16 21.75 10.83 11.45
CA GLN A 16 22.64 9.83 12.05
C GLN A 16 23.37 9.10 10.92
N SER A 17 24.60 9.52 10.67
CA SER A 17 25.56 8.74 9.90
C SER A 17 26.00 7.54 10.74
N LEU A 18 25.27 6.42 10.63
CA LEU A 18 25.79 5.13 11.08
C LEU A 18 26.86 4.71 10.06
N ALA A 19 28.12 4.76 10.46
CA ALA A 19 29.23 4.21 9.69
C ALA A 19 29.04 2.69 9.61
N LEU A 20 28.50 2.22 8.49
CA LEU A 20 28.50 0.82 8.12
C LEU A 20 29.88 0.45 7.53
N PRO A 21 30.42 -0.75 7.78
CA PRO A 21 31.67 -1.19 7.18
C PRO A 21 31.56 -1.16 5.66
N ALA A 22 32.68 -0.82 5.01
CA ALA A 22 32.80 -0.72 3.56
C ALA A 22 32.19 -1.93 2.85
N VAL A 23 31.23 -1.68 1.97
CA VAL A 23 30.59 -2.69 1.13
C VAL A 23 31.62 -3.18 0.11
N PRO A 24 31.92 -4.48 -0.01
CA PRO A 24 32.76 -4.97 -1.08
C PRO A 24 32.07 -4.70 -2.42
N SER A 25 32.85 -4.19 -3.39
CA SER A 25 32.39 -3.92 -4.74
C SER A 25 31.91 -5.22 -5.39
N PHE A 26 30.60 -5.28 -5.67
CA PHE A 26 30.00 -6.39 -6.40
C PHE A 26 30.30 -6.22 -7.90
N SER A 27 31.21 -7.04 -8.41
CA SER A 27 31.22 -7.38 -9.84
C SER A 27 30.12 -8.41 -10.09
N ALA A 28 28.87 -7.99 -10.00
CA ALA A 28 27.75 -8.81 -10.44
C ALA A 28 27.77 -8.83 -11.96
N LEU A 29 28.01 -9.99 -12.55
CA LEU A 29 27.67 -10.30 -13.93
C LEU A 29 26.15 -10.08 -14.06
N SER A 30 25.75 -8.86 -14.43
CA SER A 30 24.37 -8.59 -14.85
C SER A 30 24.13 -9.45 -16.09
N PRO A 31 23.09 -10.29 -16.13
CA PRO A 31 22.67 -10.88 -17.39
C PRO A 31 22.28 -9.72 -18.30
N ALA A 32 23.08 -9.48 -19.34
CA ALA A 32 22.78 -8.50 -20.36
C ALA A 32 21.34 -8.71 -20.83
N LEU A 33 20.62 -7.62 -21.08
CA LEU A 33 19.27 -7.60 -21.71
C LEU A 33 19.39 -8.22 -23.12
N THR A 34 19.60 -9.54 -23.20
CA THR A 34 19.69 -10.29 -24.44
C THR A 34 18.29 -10.44 -25.00
N GLY A 35 17.99 -9.62 -26.04
CA GLY A 35 16.75 -9.69 -26.80
C GLY A 35 15.81 -8.50 -26.72
N SER A 36 16.09 -7.48 -25.92
CA SER A 36 15.29 -6.25 -25.89
C SER A 36 15.70 -5.32 -27.03
N THR A 37 14.73 -4.92 -27.86
CA THR A 37 14.93 -3.82 -28.81
C THR A 37 15.03 -2.53 -27.99
N ALA A 38 16.24 -2.05 -27.76
CA ALA A 38 16.51 -0.80 -27.04
C ALA A 38 15.72 0.35 -27.65
N ARG A 39 14.86 1.01 -26.83
CA ARG A 39 14.03 2.13 -27.28
C ARG A 39 14.69 3.46 -26.98
N SER A 40 14.41 4.45 -27.82
CA SER A 40 14.86 5.83 -27.58
C SER A 40 14.20 6.45 -26.33
N THR A 41 13.12 5.86 -25.84
CA THR A 41 12.38 6.27 -24.64
C THR A 41 12.97 5.69 -23.34
N ASP A 42 13.90 4.74 -23.43
CA ASP A 42 14.52 4.12 -22.25
C ASP A 42 15.32 5.13 -21.43
N ILE A 43 15.32 4.89 -20.13
CA ILE A 43 16.11 5.65 -19.15
C ILE A 43 17.10 4.76 -18.42
N ARG A 44 18.12 5.40 -17.85
CA ARG A 44 18.97 4.81 -16.80
C ARG A 44 18.93 5.68 -15.56
N ILE A 45 19.24 5.08 -14.41
CA ILE A 45 19.34 5.75 -13.14
C ILE A 45 20.71 6.45 -13.06
N GLU A 46 20.76 7.70 -12.54
CA GLU A 46 22.02 8.45 -12.37
C GLU A 46 22.32 8.79 -10.92
N GLN A 47 21.26 9.11 -10.14
CA GLN A 47 21.42 9.55 -8.77
C GLN A 47 20.25 9.06 -7.94
N VAL A 48 20.55 8.63 -6.73
CA VAL A 48 19.55 8.18 -5.75
C VAL A 48 19.83 8.89 -4.43
N GLU A 49 18.83 9.56 -3.92
CA GLU A 49 18.85 10.22 -2.60
C GLU A 49 17.62 9.77 -1.82
N PHE A 50 17.74 9.66 -0.51
CA PHE A 50 16.62 9.35 0.36
C PHE A 50 16.75 10.01 1.73
N SER A 51 15.61 10.17 2.40
CA SER A 51 15.51 10.71 3.74
C SER A 51 14.33 10.08 4.49
N TYR A 52 14.32 10.28 5.81
CA TYR A 52 13.20 9.83 6.65
C TYR A 52 12.49 11.02 7.27
N GLU A 53 11.17 10.87 7.43
CA GLU A 53 10.34 11.76 8.24
C GLU A 53 9.55 10.93 9.24
N GLU A 54 9.39 11.46 10.46
CA GLU A 54 8.62 10.79 11.50
C GLU A 54 7.37 11.59 11.84
N PHE A 55 6.25 10.90 11.92
CA PHE A 55 4.96 11.47 12.32
C PHE A 55 4.34 10.63 13.43
N LEU A 56 3.84 11.31 14.45
CA LEU A 56 3.01 10.69 15.48
C LEU A 56 1.59 10.51 14.93
N TYR A 57 0.98 9.41 15.30
CA TYR A 57 -0.45 9.20 15.06
C TYR A 57 -1.26 10.07 16.02
N ARG A 58 -2.38 10.56 15.51
CA ARG A 58 -3.39 11.29 16.30
C ARG A 58 -3.96 10.40 17.41
N ALA A 59 -4.19 9.15 17.09
CA ALA A 59 -4.62 8.11 18.02
C ALA A 59 -3.91 6.79 17.66
N PRO A 60 -3.63 5.90 18.63
CA PRO A 60 -3.01 4.61 18.35
C PRO A 60 -3.87 3.77 17.39
N TYR A 61 -3.23 3.15 16.41
CA TYR A 61 -3.86 2.23 15.48
C TYR A 61 -3.34 0.81 15.70
N LYS A 62 -4.19 -0.21 15.57
CA LYS A 62 -3.78 -1.60 15.74
C LYS A 62 -3.62 -2.31 14.41
N PHE A 63 -2.40 -2.79 14.12
CA PHE A 63 -2.11 -3.76 13.08
C PHE A 63 -1.99 -5.16 13.69
N GLY A 64 -2.87 -6.09 13.27
CA GLY A 64 -2.83 -7.46 13.79
C GLY A 64 -2.82 -7.56 15.33
N GLY A 65 -3.48 -6.62 16.02
CA GLY A 65 -3.50 -6.55 17.48
C GLY A 65 -2.35 -5.78 18.13
N VAL A 66 -1.33 -5.36 17.37
CA VAL A 66 -0.18 -4.56 17.88
C VAL A 66 -0.48 -3.07 17.74
N PRO A 67 -0.46 -2.28 18.83
CA PRO A 67 -0.67 -0.84 18.75
C PRO A 67 0.52 -0.12 18.11
N VAL A 68 0.24 0.83 17.22
CA VAL A 68 1.21 1.69 16.55
C VAL A 68 0.81 3.14 16.80
N ASP A 69 1.74 3.97 17.22
CA ASP A 69 1.54 5.39 17.55
C ASP A 69 2.32 6.35 16.66
N ARG A 70 3.09 5.82 15.71
CA ARG A 70 3.97 6.60 14.82
C ARG A 70 4.23 5.89 13.51
N ALA A 71 4.66 6.66 12.50
CA ALA A 71 5.19 6.14 11.25
C ALA A 71 6.51 6.82 10.87
N THR A 72 7.45 6.02 10.39
CA THR A 72 8.66 6.48 9.70
C THR A 72 8.39 6.41 8.19
N ILE A 73 8.42 7.56 7.54
CA ILE A 73 8.19 7.71 6.11
C ILE A 73 9.55 7.73 5.41
N LEU A 74 9.74 6.83 4.45
CA LEU A 74 10.90 6.83 3.56
C LEU A 74 10.57 7.64 2.30
N ASN A 75 11.26 8.76 2.13
CA ASN A 75 11.19 9.64 0.97
C ASN A 75 12.38 9.39 0.05
N VAL A 76 12.16 9.20 -1.23
CA VAL A 76 13.19 8.87 -2.23
C VAL A 76 13.10 9.83 -3.40
N SER A 77 14.26 10.37 -3.82
CA SER A 77 14.41 11.15 -5.06
C SER A 77 15.38 10.44 -5.98
N ILE A 78 14.98 10.23 -7.23
CA ILE A 78 15.80 9.57 -8.25
C ILE A 78 15.94 10.47 -9.48
N ARG A 79 17.18 10.77 -9.86
CA ARG A 79 17.49 11.38 -11.16
C ARG A 79 17.70 10.28 -12.18
N VAL A 80 17.03 10.44 -13.33
CA VAL A 80 17.18 9.54 -14.47
C VAL A 80 17.68 10.31 -15.68
N ARG A 81 18.31 9.60 -16.64
CA ARG A 81 18.78 10.14 -17.91
C ARG A 81 18.27 9.30 -19.08
N SER A 82 17.76 9.94 -20.11
CA SER A 82 17.43 9.29 -21.37
C SER A 82 18.67 8.99 -22.20
N ARG A 83 18.55 8.13 -23.23
CA ARG A 83 19.62 7.86 -24.19
C ARG A 83 20.08 9.12 -24.96
N ARG A 84 19.24 10.17 -25.02
CA ARG A 84 19.57 11.47 -25.68
C ARG A 84 20.14 12.49 -24.70
N GLY A 85 20.37 12.12 -23.45
CA GLY A 85 20.99 13.00 -22.44
C GLY A 85 20.01 13.86 -21.62
N ALA A 86 18.71 13.90 -21.97
CA ALA A 86 17.71 14.60 -21.15
C ALA A 86 17.57 13.94 -19.77
N THR A 87 17.36 14.75 -18.73
CA THR A 87 17.24 14.28 -17.34
C THR A 87 15.93 14.72 -16.70
N ALA A 88 15.44 13.94 -15.74
CA ALA A 88 14.34 14.32 -14.86
C ALA A 88 14.55 13.75 -13.46
N VAL A 89 13.90 14.34 -12.46
CA VAL A 89 13.90 13.87 -11.08
C VAL A 89 12.50 13.42 -10.71
N GLY A 90 12.39 12.19 -10.25
CA GLY A 90 11.16 11.62 -9.70
C GLY A 90 11.22 11.52 -8.18
N PHE A 91 10.05 11.41 -7.59
CA PHE A 91 9.84 11.31 -6.16
C PHE A 91 8.94 10.13 -5.82
N GLY A 92 9.31 9.40 -4.77
CA GLY A 92 8.51 8.34 -4.17
C GLY A 92 8.52 8.47 -2.65
N SER A 93 7.42 8.10 -2.02
CA SER A 93 7.26 8.21 -0.57
C SER A 93 6.42 7.05 -0.06
N MET A 94 6.85 6.41 1.05
CA MET A 94 6.12 5.30 1.64
C MET A 94 6.44 5.16 3.13
N PRO A 95 5.43 4.94 4.00
CA PRO A 95 5.72 4.50 5.36
C PRO A 95 6.37 3.12 5.37
N LEU A 96 7.37 2.91 6.21
CA LEU A 96 8.02 1.60 6.34
C LEU A 96 7.10 0.54 6.93
N GLY A 97 6.19 0.91 7.83
CA GLY A 97 5.15 0.01 8.34
C GLY A 97 5.67 -1.33 8.85
N ASN A 98 6.79 -1.32 9.58
CA ASN A 98 7.49 -2.53 10.04
C ASN A 98 6.60 -3.51 10.82
N VAL A 99 5.65 -3.03 11.62
CA VAL A 99 4.73 -3.90 12.37
C VAL A 99 3.87 -4.76 11.43
N TRP A 100 3.49 -4.23 10.27
CA TRP A 100 2.73 -4.96 9.27
C TRP A 100 3.63 -5.76 8.32
N ALA A 101 4.72 -5.14 7.84
CA ALA A 101 5.58 -5.72 6.81
C ALA A 101 6.59 -6.74 7.37
N PHE A 102 7.03 -6.54 8.61
CA PHE A 102 7.98 -7.39 9.33
C PHE A 102 7.48 -7.73 10.74
N PRO A 103 6.27 -8.34 10.88
CA PRO A 103 5.78 -8.72 12.19
C PRO A 103 6.72 -9.74 12.83
N SER A 104 7.04 -9.52 14.11
CA SER A 104 7.87 -10.44 14.88
C SER A 104 7.42 -10.45 16.33
N ARG A 105 7.43 -11.63 16.96
CA ARG A 105 7.26 -11.79 18.41
C ARG A 105 8.59 -11.69 19.15
N ASP A 106 9.69 -11.97 18.44
CA ASP A 106 11.04 -12.11 19.01
C ASP A 106 11.86 -10.83 18.85
N LEU A 107 11.57 -10.02 17.82
CA LEU A 107 12.29 -8.78 17.54
C LEU A 107 11.45 -7.58 17.99
N PRO A 108 12.02 -6.66 18.79
CA PRO A 108 11.33 -5.43 19.17
C PRO A 108 11.10 -4.51 17.96
N TYR A 109 10.15 -3.57 18.10
CA TYR A 109 9.79 -2.58 17.07
C TYR A 109 11.01 -1.89 16.45
N GLN A 110 11.94 -1.42 17.28
CA GLN A 110 13.14 -0.71 16.83
C GLN A 110 14.08 -1.59 16.01
N SER A 111 14.14 -2.88 16.30
CA SER A 111 14.99 -3.81 15.55
C SER A 111 14.44 -4.07 14.15
N THR A 112 13.14 -4.28 14.00
CA THR A 112 12.52 -4.49 12.68
C THR A 112 12.53 -3.20 11.86
N LEU A 113 12.29 -2.03 12.47
CA LEU A 113 12.41 -0.73 11.81
C LEU A 113 13.86 -0.47 11.38
N GLY A 114 14.83 -0.65 12.27
CA GLY A 114 16.25 -0.46 11.96
C GLY A 114 16.75 -1.39 10.87
N ALA A 115 16.24 -2.62 10.82
CA ALA A 115 16.55 -3.57 9.74
C ALA A 115 16.02 -3.07 8.38
N MET A 116 14.80 -2.53 8.32
CA MET A 116 14.26 -1.96 7.08
C MET A 116 15.00 -0.66 6.68
N GLN A 117 15.45 0.14 7.62
CA GLN A 117 16.29 1.32 7.34
C GLN A 117 17.68 0.93 6.81
N ALA A 118 18.32 -0.08 7.39
CA ALA A 118 19.57 -0.63 6.88
C ALA A 118 19.40 -1.22 5.47
N LEU A 119 18.28 -1.90 5.22
CA LEU A 119 17.92 -2.40 3.89
C LEU A 119 17.72 -1.25 2.90
N ALA A 120 17.05 -0.16 3.28
CA ALA A 120 16.85 1.00 2.41
C ALA A 120 18.20 1.61 1.94
N THR A 121 19.18 1.67 2.84
CA THR A 121 20.54 2.11 2.50
C THR A 121 21.20 1.21 1.42
N ARG A 122 21.04 -0.11 1.54
CA ARG A 122 21.54 -1.06 0.54
C ARG A 122 20.78 -0.98 -0.77
N ILE A 123 19.45 -0.88 -0.72
CA ILE A 123 18.60 -0.69 -1.90
C ILE A 123 19.02 0.58 -2.65
N ALA A 124 19.25 1.70 -1.94
CA ALA A 124 19.71 2.94 -2.56
C ALA A 124 21.04 2.75 -3.29
N ALA A 125 22.00 2.03 -2.68
CA ALA A 125 23.30 1.76 -3.28
C ALA A 125 23.18 0.91 -4.55
N VAL A 126 22.49 -0.24 -4.48
CA VAL A 126 22.35 -1.13 -5.64
C VAL A 126 21.50 -0.53 -6.74
N THR A 127 20.54 0.34 -6.41
CA THR A 127 19.73 1.09 -7.39
C THR A 127 20.59 2.13 -8.11
N ARG A 128 21.42 2.88 -7.41
CA ARG A 128 22.35 3.87 -8.00
C ARG A 128 23.37 3.19 -8.92
N ASP A 129 23.85 2.02 -8.52
CA ASP A 129 24.91 1.31 -9.24
C ASP A 129 24.36 0.47 -10.42
N PHE A 130 23.02 0.46 -10.61
CA PHE A 130 22.35 -0.21 -11.73
C PHE A 130 22.39 0.67 -12.98
N THR A 131 23.19 0.26 -14.00
CA THR A 131 23.53 1.10 -15.16
C THR A 131 22.73 0.82 -16.44
N GLU A 132 21.87 -0.20 -16.42
CA GLU A 132 21.10 -0.61 -17.59
C GLU A 132 20.05 0.43 -17.99
N PHE A 133 19.78 0.50 -19.30
CA PHE A 133 18.68 1.29 -19.82
C PHE A 133 17.42 0.45 -19.99
N GLY A 134 16.27 1.00 -19.61
CA GLY A 134 14.99 0.33 -19.78
C GLY A 134 13.79 1.21 -19.46
N HIS A 135 12.61 0.66 -19.65
CA HIS A 135 11.37 1.21 -19.10
C HIS A 135 11.34 0.93 -17.56
N PRO A 136 10.67 1.74 -16.73
CA PRO A 136 10.59 1.49 -15.27
C PRO A 136 10.21 0.08 -14.87
N ILE A 137 9.28 -0.57 -15.57
CA ILE A 137 8.90 -1.97 -15.30
C ILE A 137 10.07 -2.92 -15.57
N ASP A 138 10.83 -2.73 -16.65
CA ASP A 138 12.01 -3.54 -16.95
C ASP A 138 13.07 -3.36 -15.86
N LEU A 139 13.38 -2.09 -15.53
CA LEU A 139 14.37 -1.77 -14.49
C LEU A 139 14.00 -2.41 -13.15
N ASN A 140 12.76 -2.27 -12.70
CA ASN A 140 12.31 -2.84 -11.44
C ASN A 140 12.22 -4.38 -11.49
N HIS A 141 11.88 -4.96 -12.63
CA HIS A 141 11.92 -6.42 -12.81
C HIS A 141 13.34 -6.98 -12.59
N HIS A 142 14.37 -6.30 -13.11
CA HIS A 142 15.78 -6.69 -12.92
C HIS A 142 16.30 -6.35 -11.52
N LEU A 143 15.86 -5.22 -10.93
CA LEU A 143 16.27 -4.81 -9.59
C LEU A 143 15.64 -5.68 -8.48
N HIS A 144 14.46 -6.25 -8.72
CA HIS A 144 13.74 -7.03 -7.69
C HIS A 144 14.56 -8.18 -7.09
N PRO A 145 15.18 -9.10 -7.87
CA PRO A 145 16.04 -10.15 -7.32
C PRO A 145 17.28 -9.59 -6.60
N ILE A 146 17.80 -8.44 -7.02
CA ILE A 146 18.93 -7.77 -6.37
C ILE A 146 18.49 -7.23 -4.99
N TYR A 147 17.28 -6.66 -4.88
CA TYR A 147 16.73 -6.21 -3.61
C TYR A 147 16.49 -7.36 -2.62
N LEU A 148 16.02 -8.51 -3.12
CA LEU A 148 15.88 -9.71 -2.29
C LEU A 148 17.24 -10.25 -1.80
N ALA A 149 18.29 -10.15 -2.63
CA ALA A 149 19.65 -10.47 -2.20
C ALA A 149 20.15 -9.49 -1.13
N ALA A 150 19.94 -8.19 -1.33
CA ALA A 150 20.28 -7.16 -0.35
C ALA A 150 19.57 -7.38 1.01
N ALA A 151 18.32 -7.84 0.99
CA ALA A 151 17.59 -8.18 2.22
C ALA A 151 18.20 -9.38 2.97
N ARG A 152 18.61 -10.43 2.23
CA ARG A 152 19.33 -11.57 2.83
C ARG A 152 20.67 -11.16 3.45
N GLU A 153 21.44 -10.34 2.74
CA GLU A 153 22.73 -9.82 3.24
C GLU A 153 22.56 -8.94 4.46
N THR A 154 21.53 -8.07 4.44
CA THR A 154 21.21 -7.22 5.61
C THR A 154 20.81 -8.09 6.81
N SER A 155 19.99 -9.11 6.60
CA SER A 155 19.59 -10.04 7.64
C SER A 155 20.78 -10.76 8.25
N ASN A 156 21.72 -11.24 7.41
CA ASN A 156 22.95 -11.91 7.86
C ASN A 156 23.88 -10.96 8.63
N ALA A 157 24.09 -9.74 8.11
CA ALA A 157 24.94 -8.74 8.75
C ALA A 157 24.42 -8.31 10.13
N LEU A 158 23.09 -8.21 10.28
CA LEU A 158 22.43 -7.85 11.53
C LEU A 158 22.09 -9.09 12.41
N LYS A 159 22.40 -10.29 11.93
CA LYS A 159 22.11 -11.58 12.62
C LYS A 159 20.65 -11.71 13.01
N LEU A 160 19.74 -11.34 12.10
CA LEU A 160 18.30 -11.34 12.38
C LEU A 160 17.72 -12.75 12.37
N SER A 161 16.91 -13.05 13.37
CA SER A 161 16.06 -14.24 13.44
C SER A 161 14.68 -13.80 13.97
N PRO A 162 13.63 -13.82 13.15
CA PRO A 162 13.59 -14.19 11.73
C PRO A 162 14.29 -13.18 10.80
N PRO A 163 14.66 -13.58 9.58
CA PRO A 163 15.24 -12.68 8.57
C PRO A 163 14.19 -11.70 8.03
N ILE A 164 14.64 -10.65 7.33
CA ILE A 164 13.76 -9.66 6.68
C ILE A 164 12.83 -10.39 5.69
N PRO A 165 11.50 -10.31 5.86
CA PRO A 165 10.55 -10.96 4.97
C PRO A 165 10.51 -10.31 3.58
N LYS A 166 10.07 -11.06 2.58
CA LYS A 166 9.87 -10.53 1.21
C LYS A 166 8.94 -9.32 1.20
N LEU A 167 7.85 -9.34 1.98
CA LEU A 167 6.93 -8.21 2.09
C LEU A 167 7.63 -6.95 2.59
N ALA A 168 8.49 -7.05 3.61
CA ALA A 168 9.26 -5.91 4.11
C ALA A 168 10.25 -5.38 3.08
N THR A 169 10.82 -6.29 2.26
CA THR A 169 11.68 -5.89 1.12
C THR A 169 10.89 -5.10 0.09
N LEU A 170 9.68 -5.54 -0.28
CA LEU A 170 8.80 -4.83 -1.20
C LEU A 170 8.44 -3.44 -0.67
N VAL A 171 8.05 -3.36 0.60
CA VAL A 171 7.69 -2.07 1.23
C VAL A 171 8.87 -1.11 1.22
N THR A 172 10.06 -1.58 1.58
CA THR A 172 11.27 -0.74 1.59
C THR A 172 11.67 -0.30 0.17
N ALA A 173 11.47 -1.15 -0.84
CA ALA A 173 11.79 -0.85 -2.24
C ALA A 173 10.74 0.03 -2.94
N SER A 174 9.49 0.05 -2.46
CA SER A 174 8.38 0.69 -3.15
C SER A 174 8.55 2.19 -3.45
N PRO A 175 9.15 3.03 -2.59
CA PRO A 175 9.37 4.43 -2.94
C PRO A 175 10.46 4.62 -3.99
N PHE A 176 11.42 3.69 -4.12
CA PHE A 176 12.40 3.69 -5.21
C PHE A 176 11.72 3.39 -6.54
N ASP A 177 10.90 2.34 -6.60
CA ASP A 177 10.09 1.98 -7.76
C ASP A 177 9.19 3.16 -8.18
N ALA A 178 8.46 3.76 -7.24
CA ALA A 178 7.62 4.93 -7.49
C ALA A 178 8.43 6.11 -8.06
N ALA A 179 9.60 6.41 -7.49
CA ALA A 179 10.46 7.50 -7.94
C ALA A 179 10.96 7.29 -9.38
N ILE A 180 11.28 6.06 -9.77
CA ILE A 180 11.69 5.74 -11.16
C ILE A 180 10.52 5.97 -12.12
N HIS A 181 9.30 5.51 -11.79
CA HIS A 181 8.10 5.74 -12.60
C HIS A 181 7.76 7.22 -12.71
N ASP A 182 7.84 7.95 -11.61
CA ASP A 182 7.57 9.38 -11.56
C ASP A 182 8.57 10.17 -12.42
N ALA A 183 9.86 9.84 -12.33
CA ALA A 183 10.91 10.44 -13.16
C ALA A 183 10.70 10.17 -14.65
N TYR A 184 10.31 8.93 -14.99
CA TYR A 184 10.04 8.53 -16.37
C TYR A 184 8.91 9.33 -16.99
N GLY A 185 7.78 9.41 -16.30
CA GLY A 185 6.65 10.20 -16.76
C GLY A 185 7.01 11.69 -16.92
N LYS A 186 7.72 12.29 -15.97
CA LYS A 186 8.19 13.67 -16.02
C LYS A 186 9.15 13.91 -17.19
N LEU A 187 10.09 12.99 -17.44
CA LEU A 187 11.04 13.09 -18.53
C LEU A 187 10.33 13.12 -19.90
N HIS A 188 9.27 12.34 -20.05
CA HIS A 188 8.47 12.26 -21.27
C HIS A 188 7.31 13.25 -21.31
N GLN A 189 7.15 14.14 -20.31
CA GLN A 189 6.06 15.10 -20.17
C GLN A 189 4.67 14.44 -20.22
N LEU A 190 4.54 13.28 -19.58
CA LEU A 190 3.34 12.45 -19.52
C LEU A 190 3.03 12.05 -18.08
N ASN A 191 1.78 11.71 -17.82
CA ASN A 191 1.44 10.90 -16.66
C ASN A 191 2.01 9.49 -16.86
N CYS A 192 2.54 8.85 -15.80
CA CYS A 192 3.23 7.55 -15.96
C CYS A 192 2.30 6.45 -16.50
N TYR A 193 1.00 6.51 -16.22
CA TYR A 193 0.03 5.52 -16.74
C TYR A 193 -0.17 5.60 -18.25
N GLN A 194 0.17 6.72 -18.87
CA GLN A 194 0.18 6.88 -20.34
C GLN A 194 1.42 6.24 -20.98
N THR A 195 2.41 5.84 -20.19
CA THR A 195 3.67 5.25 -20.68
C THR A 195 3.67 3.72 -20.69
N TYR A 196 2.59 3.06 -20.32
CA TYR A 196 2.50 1.59 -20.28
C TYR A 196 2.12 0.93 -21.62
N GLY A 197 2.05 1.70 -22.69
CA GLY A 197 1.76 1.19 -24.04
C GLY A 197 2.98 0.70 -24.79
N SER A 198 2.74 0.04 -25.96
CA SER A 198 3.78 -0.53 -26.83
C SER A 198 4.79 0.50 -27.38
N LYS A 199 4.48 1.78 -27.33
CA LYS A 199 5.42 2.87 -27.67
C LYS A 199 6.57 2.97 -26.67
N PHE A 200 6.37 2.57 -25.42
CA PHE A 200 7.29 2.76 -24.31
C PHE A 200 7.81 1.42 -23.75
N LEU A 201 6.93 0.43 -23.54
CA LEU A 201 7.31 -0.89 -23.00
C LEU A 201 8.14 -1.68 -24.00
N ASN A 202 9.24 -2.26 -23.54
CA ASN A 202 10.15 -3.08 -24.34
C ASN A 202 9.64 -4.50 -24.55
N GLN A 203 8.87 -5.03 -23.59
CA GLN A 203 8.43 -6.40 -23.52
C GLN A 203 6.90 -6.50 -23.42
N ASP A 204 6.35 -7.66 -23.79
CA ASP A 204 4.97 -8.00 -23.47
C ASP A 204 4.84 -8.54 -22.03
N LEU A 205 3.62 -8.73 -21.57
CA LEU A 205 3.38 -9.25 -20.22
C LEU A 205 3.89 -10.69 -20.01
N GLY A 206 4.13 -11.44 -21.08
CA GLY A 206 4.71 -12.78 -21.02
C GLY A 206 6.10 -12.80 -20.39
N SER A 207 6.88 -11.74 -20.59
CA SER A 207 8.22 -11.59 -20.02
C SER A 207 8.21 -11.41 -18.50
N TYR A 208 7.14 -10.85 -17.93
CA TYR A 208 7.01 -10.57 -16.50
C TYR A 208 6.13 -11.58 -15.76
N LEU A 209 5.06 -12.06 -16.44
CA LEU A 209 4.00 -12.87 -15.83
C LEU A 209 3.96 -14.31 -16.39
N GLY A 210 4.86 -14.62 -17.33
CA GLY A 210 5.00 -15.95 -17.88
C GLY A 210 4.06 -16.24 -19.03
N ARG A 211 4.08 -17.51 -19.45
CA ARG A 211 3.59 -17.99 -20.76
C ARG A 211 2.14 -17.62 -21.05
N ASP A 212 1.27 -17.60 -20.03
CA ASP A 212 -0.17 -17.31 -20.18
C ASP A 212 -0.45 -15.86 -20.61
N PHE A 213 0.54 -14.96 -20.50
CA PHE A 213 0.44 -13.54 -20.80
C PHE A 213 1.19 -13.13 -22.08
N ARG A 214 1.66 -14.10 -22.88
CA ARG A 214 2.35 -13.82 -24.15
C ARG A 214 1.46 -13.02 -25.10
N GLY A 215 2.03 -12.01 -25.73
CA GLY A 215 1.34 -11.11 -26.66
C GLY A 215 0.39 -10.13 -26.00
N GLU A 216 0.29 -10.12 -24.67
CA GLU A 216 -0.56 -9.18 -23.95
C GLU A 216 0.23 -7.97 -23.43
N SER A 217 -0.48 -6.85 -23.24
CA SER A 217 0.12 -5.60 -22.79
C SER A 217 -0.72 -4.93 -21.69
N LEU A 218 -0.08 -4.08 -20.86
CA LEU A 218 -0.75 -3.41 -19.74
C LEU A 218 -1.99 -2.59 -20.14
N PRO A 219 -2.06 -1.86 -21.28
CA PRO A 219 -3.25 -1.11 -21.66
C PRO A 219 -4.53 -1.95 -21.81
N ARG A 220 -4.41 -3.27 -21.99
CA ARG A 220 -5.57 -4.17 -21.97
C ARG A 220 -6.24 -4.22 -20.59
N TYR A 221 -5.48 -3.97 -19.53
CA TYR A 221 -5.87 -4.14 -18.14
C TYR A 221 -5.95 -2.84 -17.36
N LEU A 222 -5.29 -1.79 -17.83
CA LEU A 222 -5.18 -0.50 -17.17
C LEU A 222 -5.79 0.61 -18.04
N ARG A 223 -6.16 1.71 -17.39
CA ARG A 223 -6.58 2.94 -18.04
C ARG A 223 -5.43 3.93 -18.07
N ALA A 224 -5.25 4.63 -19.19
CA ALA A 224 -4.32 5.75 -19.30
C ALA A 224 -4.84 6.99 -18.54
N GLU A 225 -6.17 7.16 -18.47
CA GLU A 225 -6.82 8.27 -17.77
C GLU A 225 -7.48 7.77 -16.48
N PRO A 226 -7.42 8.55 -15.40
CA PRO A 226 -8.04 8.16 -14.13
C PRO A 226 -9.57 8.22 -14.21
N VAL A 227 -10.26 7.30 -13.51
CA VAL A 227 -11.70 7.47 -13.25
C VAL A 227 -11.92 8.73 -12.41
N GLY A 228 -13.06 9.39 -12.55
CA GLY A 228 -13.32 10.67 -11.88
C GLY A 228 -13.51 10.57 -10.37
N GLN A 229 -13.97 9.43 -9.87
CA GLN A 229 -14.27 9.20 -8.46
C GLN A 229 -14.01 7.75 -8.05
N LEU A 230 -13.68 7.54 -6.78
CA LEU A 230 -13.49 6.24 -6.16
C LEU A 230 -14.07 6.24 -4.74
N ALA A 231 -14.73 5.16 -4.36
CA ALA A 231 -15.21 5.00 -2.99
C ALA A 231 -14.05 4.93 -1.99
N LEU A 232 -14.19 5.65 -0.87
CA LEU A 232 -13.29 5.54 0.27
C LEU A 232 -13.78 4.44 1.20
N PHE A 233 -12.99 3.39 1.40
CA PHE A 233 -13.13 2.51 2.54
C PHE A 233 -12.53 3.19 3.78
N HIS A 234 -13.40 3.70 4.65
CA HIS A 234 -13.01 4.30 5.91
C HIS A 234 -12.72 3.20 6.94
N SER A 235 -11.52 3.23 7.52
CA SER A 235 -11.12 2.21 8.51
C SER A 235 -11.88 2.42 9.83
N VAL A 236 -12.50 1.36 10.34
CA VAL A 236 -13.03 1.25 11.70
C VAL A 236 -12.07 0.35 12.46
N GLY A 237 -11.00 0.94 12.97
CA GLY A 237 -9.91 0.24 13.66
C GLY A 237 -10.36 -0.50 14.89
N GLY A 238 -9.63 -1.54 15.28
CA GLY A 238 -10.00 -2.35 16.45
C GLY A 238 -10.05 -1.59 17.78
N SER A 239 -9.42 -0.41 17.85
CA SER A 239 -9.43 0.49 19.02
C SER A 239 -10.30 1.73 18.83
N ASP A 240 -10.84 1.94 17.62
CA ASP A 240 -11.62 3.13 17.34
C ASP A 240 -12.99 3.07 18.03
N ALA A 241 -13.41 4.20 18.58
CA ALA A 241 -14.73 4.34 19.20
C ALA A 241 -15.81 4.28 18.11
N VAL A 242 -16.71 3.31 18.22
CA VAL A 242 -17.92 3.23 17.40
C VAL A 242 -19.01 4.13 18.00
N LEU A 243 -19.14 4.09 19.33
CA LEU A 243 -20.10 4.88 20.09
C LEU A 243 -19.41 6.09 20.74
N PRO A 244 -20.10 7.24 20.87
CA PRO A 244 -19.55 8.39 21.60
C PRO A 244 -19.16 8.04 23.05
N SER A 245 -19.90 7.12 23.70
CA SER A 245 -19.62 6.65 25.06
C SER A 245 -18.30 5.84 25.21
N GLU A 246 -17.75 5.38 24.11
CA GLU A 246 -16.46 4.66 24.06
C GLU A 246 -15.25 5.62 24.02
N VAL A 247 -15.48 6.91 23.77
CA VAL A 247 -14.43 7.95 23.75
C VAL A 247 -14.01 8.28 25.18
N LYS A 248 -12.94 7.62 25.67
CA LYS A 248 -12.46 7.79 27.04
C LYS A 248 -11.52 8.98 27.20
N SER A 249 -10.77 9.31 26.16
CA SER A 249 -9.77 10.38 26.15
C SER A 249 -9.83 11.13 24.82
N PRO A 250 -10.71 12.14 24.72
CA PRO A 250 -10.81 12.94 23.49
C PRO A 250 -9.48 13.60 23.13
N VAL A 251 -9.14 13.60 21.85
CA VAL A 251 -7.93 14.28 21.34
C VAL A 251 -8.16 15.80 21.35
N GLY A 252 -9.39 16.26 21.12
CA GLY A 252 -9.77 17.68 21.20
C GLY A 252 -9.18 18.54 20.07
N ASP A 253 -8.87 17.95 18.93
CA ASP A 253 -8.28 18.65 17.76
C ASP A 253 -9.31 19.12 16.73
N GLY A 254 -10.60 18.98 17.06
CA GLY A 254 -11.74 19.36 16.19
C GLY A 254 -12.04 18.31 15.09
N MET A 255 -11.38 17.19 15.10
CA MET A 255 -11.69 16.06 14.21
C MET A 255 -12.65 15.07 14.90
N PRO A 256 -13.43 14.29 14.15
CA PRO A 256 -14.30 13.27 14.71
C PRO A 256 -13.59 12.31 15.65
N GLU A 257 -14.29 11.91 16.70
CA GLU A 257 -13.81 10.99 17.73
C GLU A 257 -14.55 9.64 17.67
N SER A 258 -15.77 9.61 17.12
CA SER A 258 -16.61 8.41 16.99
C SER A 258 -16.98 8.12 15.53
N LEU A 259 -17.39 6.87 15.25
CA LEU A 259 -17.80 6.46 13.91
C LEU A 259 -18.94 7.33 13.36
N GLY A 260 -19.96 7.62 14.17
CA GLY A 260 -21.09 8.45 13.73
C GLY A 260 -20.66 9.83 13.26
N GLU A 261 -19.74 10.48 13.98
CA GLU A 261 -19.19 11.78 13.60
C GLU A 261 -18.38 11.71 12.29
N TRP A 262 -17.56 10.65 12.08
CA TRP A 262 -16.84 10.42 10.83
C TRP A 262 -17.82 10.25 9.65
N ILE A 263 -18.88 9.46 9.85
CA ILE A 263 -19.93 9.25 8.84
C ILE A 263 -20.56 10.57 8.42
N GLN A 264 -20.94 11.40 9.38
CA GLN A 264 -21.58 12.70 9.12
C GLN A 264 -20.63 13.67 8.41
N ARG A 265 -19.40 13.81 8.91
CA ARG A 265 -18.41 14.75 8.36
C ARG A 265 -18.04 14.46 6.92
N ASP A 266 -17.72 13.19 6.63
CA ASP A 266 -17.16 12.77 5.33
C ASP A 266 -18.21 12.22 4.37
N GLY A 267 -19.48 12.04 4.85
CA GLY A 267 -20.55 11.45 4.06
C GLY A 267 -20.24 10.01 3.65
N LEU A 268 -19.69 9.21 4.57
CA LEU A 268 -19.20 7.87 4.29
C LEU A 268 -20.27 6.94 3.74
N THR A 269 -19.85 5.98 2.92
CA THR A 269 -20.70 4.94 2.30
C THR A 269 -20.06 3.55 2.36
N HIS A 270 -18.74 3.47 2.58
CA HIS A 270 -17.98 2.24 2.64
C HIS A 270 -17.13 2.22 3.91
N LEU A 271 -17.15 1.10 4.64
CA LEU A 271 -16.40 0.93 5.88
C LEU A 271 -15.51 -0.33 5.79
N LYS A 272 -14.27 -0.20 6.29
CA LYS A 272 -13.39 -1.33 6.53
C LYS A 272 -13.39 -1.65 8.03
N ILE A 273 -14.02 -2.74 8.41
CA ILE A 273 -14.23 -3.13 9.82
C ILE A 273 -13.09 -4.07 10.23
N LYS A 274 -12.24 -3.62 11.14
CA LYS A 274 -11.17 -4.44 11.70
C LYS A 274 -11.74 -5.38 12.76
N LEU A 275 -11.39 -6.66 12.63
CA LEU A 275 -11.82 -7.76 13.47
C LEU A 275 -10.62 -8.39 14.20
N GLN A 276 -10.90 -9.20 15.22
CA GLN A 276 -9.86 -9.82 16.05
C GLN A 276 -9.43 -11.19 15.51
N GLY A 277 -10.38 -11.96 14.92
CA GLY A 277 -10.10 -13.30 14.41
C GLY A 277 -9.92 -14.38 15.50
N GLU A 278 -10.02 -14.01 16.78
CA GLU A 278 -9.80 -14.88 17.94
C GLU A 278 -11.02 -14.95 18.87
N ASN A 279 -11.90 -13.95 18.79
CA ASN A 279 -13.12 -13.86 19.59
C ASN A 279 -14.33 -13.69 18.67
N LEU A 280 -14.93 -14.81 18.32
CA LEU A 280 -16.06 -14.87 17.38
C LEU A 280 -17.25 -14.00 17.83
N ALA A 281 -17.57 -14.02 19.12
CA ALA A 281 -18.69 -13.24 19.65
C ALA A 281 -18.44 -11.74 19.53
N TRP A 282 -17.23 -11.29 19.81
CA TRP A 282 -16.81 -9.90 19.65
C TRP A 282 -16.82 -9.47 18.18
N ASP A 283 -16.31 -10.32 17.29
CA ASP A 283 -16.24 -10.02 15.86
C ASP A 283 -17.65 -9.85 15.25
N ILE A 284 -18.58 -10.71 15.62
CA ILE A 284 -19.98 -10.61 15.22
C ILE A 284 -20.60 -9.31 15.76
N GLU A 285 -20.45 -9.05 17.08
CA GLU A 285 -20.99 -7.86 17.72
C GLU A 285 -20.42 -6.57 17.11
N ARG A 286 -19.12 -6.57 16.75
CA ARG A 286 -18.46 -5.43 16.11
C ARG A 286 -19.15 -5.08 14.78
N VAL A 287 -19.41 -6.08 13.93
CA VAL A 287 -20.10 -5.87 12.65
C VAL A 287 -21.53 -5.38 12.87
N VAL A 288 -22.26 -5.98 13.79
CA VAL A 288 -23.65 -5.61 14.12
C VAL A 288 -23.73 -4.17 14.62
N THR A 289 -22.83 -3.78 15.53
CA THR A 289 -22.78 -2.44 16.11
C THR A 289 -22.42 -1.40 15.06
N VAL A 290 -21.39 -1.67 14.24
CA VAL A 290 -20.99 -0.78 13.13
C VAL A 290 -22.13 -0.61 12.13
N ASP A 291 -22.82 -1.68 11.73
CA ASP A 291 -23.96 -1.62 10.81
C ASP A 291 -25.12 -0.83 11.39
N ARG A 292 -25.42 -1.00 12.69
CA ARG A 292 -26.45 -0.25 13.37
C ARG A 292 -26.15 1.26 13.34
N ILE A 293 -24.94 1.67 13.78
CA ILE A 293 -24.56 3.08 13.80
C ILE A 293 -24.55 3.67 12.38
N ALA A 294 -24.03 2.93 11.40
CA ALA A 294 -24.06 3.35 10.00
C ALA A 294 -25.49 3.59 9.49
N GLY A 295 -26.39 2.64 9.76
CA GLY A 295 -27.79 2.72 9.35
C GLY A 295 -28.61 3.79 10.12
N GLU A 296 -28.32 4.04 11.40
CA GLU A 296 -28.94 5.09 12.19
C GLU A 296 -28.45 6.48 11.74
N THR A 297 -27.16 6.61 11.41
CA THR A 297 -26.57 7.90 11.04
C THR A 297 -26.95 8.32 9.62
N ARG A 298 -26.99 7.37 8.68
CA ARG A 298 -27.37 7.61 7.27
C ARG A 298 -28.21 6.44 6.73
N PRO A 299 -29.51 6.42 7.01
CA PRO A 299 -30.41 5.32 6.64
C PRO A 299 -30.60 5.13 5.12
N GLU A 300 -30.40 6.20 4.35
CA GLU A 300 -30.54 6.22 2.89
C GLU A 300 -29.39 5.59 2.14
N VAL A 301 -28.27 5.27 2.81
CA VAL A 301 -27.06 4.78 2.16
C VAL A 301 -27.13 3.26 1.95
N ASP A 302 -26.80 2.82 0.75
CA ASP A 302 -26.49 1.42 0.45
C ASP A 302 -25.05 1.13 0.90
N TRP A 303 -24.92 0.78 2.19
CA TRP A 303 -23.64 0.55 2.85
C TRP A 303 -22.89 -0.65 2.27
N ARG A 304 -21.56 -0.53 2.19
CA ARG A 304 -20.64 -1.60 1.78
C ARG A 304 -19.53 -1.78 2.80
N TYR A 305 -19.24 -3.03 3.17
CA TYR A 305 -18.25 -3.33 4.19
C TYR A 305 -17.15 -4.25 3.65
N CYS A 306 -15.92 -3.96 4.05
CA CYS A 306 -14.84 -4.92 4.13
C CYS A 306 -14.75 -5.40 5.57
N VAL A 307 -14.59 -6.69 5.79
CA VAL A 307 -14.23 -7.25 7.10
C VAL A 307 -12.80 -7.77 7.02
N ASP A 308 -11.92 -7.27 7.89
CA ASP A 308 -10.50 -7.54 7.83
C ASP A 308 -10.00 -8.13 9.15
N PHE A 309 -9.51 -9.36 9.07
CA PHE A 309 -9.01 -10.12 10.22
C PHE A 309 -7.51 -9.97 10.43
N ASN A 310 -6.79 -9.36 9.52
CA ASN A 310 -5.33 -9.24 9.55
C ASN A 310 -4.66 -10.57 9.97
N GLU A 311 -4.97 -11.68 9.27
CA GLU A 311 -4.35 -13.00 9.40
C GLU A 311 -4.66 -13.77 10.69
N ARG A 312 -5.58 -13.29 11.52
CA ARG A 312 -5.71 -13.78 12.90
C ARG A 312 -6.68 -14.94 13.07
N CYS A 313 -7.49 -15.27 12.06
CA CYS A 313 -8.35 -16.45 12.16
C CYS A 313 -7.50 -17.73 12.25
N PRO A 314 -7.78 -18.62 13.20
CA PRO A 314 -6.99 -19.83 13.38
C PRO A 314 -7.12 -20.79 12.18
N ASN A 315 -8.26 -20.75 11.48
CA ASN A 315 -8.54 -21.58 10.31
C ASN A 315 -9.76 -21.06 9.53
N VAL A 316 -10.02 -21.67 8.37
CA VAL A 316 -11.17 -21.34 7.53
C VAL A 316 -12.52 -21.63 8.21
N GLY A 317 -12.58 -22.59 9.13
CA GLY A 317 -13.81 -22.89 9.90
C GLY A 317 -14.32 -21.70 10.68
N TYR A 318 -13.41 -20.92 11.28
CA TYR A 318 -13.75 -19.67 11.95
C TYR A 318 -14.41 -18.68 11.00
N VAL A 319 -13.85 -18.49 9.80
CA VAL A 319 -14.40 -17.58 8.78
C VAL A 319 -15.82 -17.99 8.35
N LEU A 320 -16.02 -19.29 8.12
CA LEU A 320 -17.32 -19.85 7.76
C LEU A 320 -18.35 -19.65 8.88
N GLU A 321 -17.96 -19.91 10.11
CA GLU A 321 -18.85 -19.73 11.26
C GLU A 321 -19.18 -18.25 11.47
N PHE A 322 -18.20 -17.37 11.38
CA PHE A 322 -18.42 -15.91 11.45
C PHE A 322 -19.44 -15.47 10.39
N LEU A 323 -19.24 -15.80 9.11
CA LEU A 323 -20.14 -15.39 8.03
C LEU A 323 -21.56 -15.94 8.24
N ARG A 324 -21.70 -17.20 8.66
CA ARG A 324 -23.01 -17.80 8.96
C ARG A 324 -23.70 -17.10 10.12
N LYS A 325 -22.98 -16.86 11.22
CA LYS A 325 -23.53 -16.20 12.42
C LYS A 325 -23.92 -14.76 12.17
N VAL A 326 -23.15 -13.98 11.38
CA VAL A 326 -23.54 -12.64 10.96
C VAL A 326 -24.81 -12.72 10.12
N LYS A 327 -24.94 -13.66 9.19
CA LYS A 327 -26.13 -13.85 8.37
C LYS A 327 -27.37 -14.24 9.20
N GLU A 328 -27.22 -15.14 10.17
CA GLU A 328 -28.30 -15.56 11.07
C GLU A 328 -28.78 -14.39 11.94
N ARG A 329 -27.86 -13.62 12.50
CA ARG A 329 -28.17 -12.54 13.45
C ARG A 329 -28.66 -11.28 12.76
N THR A 330 -28.09 -10.92 11.62
CA THR A 330 -28.43 -9.71 10.85
C THR A 330 -28.20 -9.93 9.35
N PRO A 331 -29.20 -10.48 8.63
CA PRO A 331 -29.10 -10.71 7.19
C PRO A 331 -28.68 -9.45 6.42
N ARG A 332 -29.16 -8.27 6.84
CA ARG A 332 -28.82 -7.00 6.20
C ARG A 332 -27.33 -6.67 6.30
N SER A 333 -26.70 -6.80 7.48
CA SER A 333 -25.28 -6.57 7.63
C SER A 333 -24.46 -7.56 6.80
N PHE A 334 -24.90 -8.82 6.73
CA PHE A 334 -24.26 -9.85 5.88
C PHE A 334 -24.30 -9.43 4.40
N GLU A 335 -25.44 -8.95 3.88
CA GLU A 335 -25.54 -8.53 2.47
C GLU A 335 -24.66 -7.31 2.15
N ARG A 336 -24.33 -6.48 3.13
CA ARG A 336 -23.44 -5.33 3.00
C ARG A 336 -21.95 -5.69 2.99
N ILE A 337 -21.57 -6.89 3.47
CA ILE A 337 -20.19 -7.37 3.37
C ILE A 337 -19.86 -7.64 1.90
N GLN A 338 -19.00 -6.82 1.32
CA GLN A 338 -18.50 -6.98 -0.04
C GLN A 338 -17.43 -8.05 -0.15
N TYR A 339 -16.53 -8.12 0.84
CA TYR A 339 -15.44 -9.09 0.87
C TYR A 339 -14.87 -9.27 2.27
N VAL A 340 -14.19 -10.39 2.44
CA VAL A 340 -13.37 -10.75 3.61
C VAL A 340 -11.90 -10.60 3.22
N GLU A 341 -11.11 -9.86 4.00
CA GLU A 341 -9.69 -9.60 3.71
C GLU A 341 -8.80 -10.43 4.61
N GLN A 342 -7.81 -11.10 4.02
CA GLN A 342 -6.72 -11.87 4.63
C GLN A 342 -7.11 -12.52 5.97
N PRO A 343 -8.03 -13.49 5.97
CA PRO A 343 -8.54 -14.02 7.23
C PRO A 343 -7.50 -14.87 7.98
N THR A 344 -6.70 -15.67 7.28
CA THR A 344 -5.72 -16.60 7.87
C THR A 344 -4.29 -16.17 7.57
N ALA A 345 -3.33 -16.81 8.25
CA ALA A 345 -1.90 -16.50 8.19
C ALA A 345 -1.37 -16.33 6.77
N ARG A 346 -0.45 -15.36 6.59
CA ARG A 346 0.10 -14.94 5.28
C ARG A 346 0.96 -15.99 4.58
N ASP A 347 1.54 -16.92 5.31
CA ASP A 347 2.29 -18.02 4.74
C ASP A 347 1.32 -19.08 4.22
N LEU A 348 0.89 -18.92 2.97
CA LEU A 348 -0.06 -19.83 2.33
C LEU A 348 0.53 -21.23 2.13
N GLU A 349 1.84 -21.34 1.87
CA GLU A 349 2.51 -22.64 1.67
C GLU A 349 2.45 -23.49 2.93
N SER A 350 2.76 -22.92 4.08
CA SER A 350 2.67 -23.60 5.38
C SER A 350 1.23 -23.83 5.83
N ASN A 351 0.25 -23.16 5.23
CA ASN A 351 -1.17 -23.18 5.62
C ASN A 351 -2.10 -23.69 4.52
N ARG A 352 -1.64 -24.57 3.63
CA ARG A 352 -2.42 -25.10 2.49
C ARG A 352 -3.76 -25.77 2.88
N GLY A 353 -3.92 -26.18 4.12
CA GLY A 353 -5.20 -26.71 4.63
C GLY A 353 -6.31 -25.68 4.79
N ASN A 354 -5.97 -24.37 4.79
CA ASN A 354 -6.92 -23.27 4.95
C ASN A 354 -7.49 -22.79 3.60
N VAL A 355 -8.14 -23.72 2.86
CA VAL A 355 -8.74 -23.41 1.56
C VAL A 355 -10.02 -22.58 1.71
N MET A 356 -10.18 -21.54 0.90
CA MET A 356 -11.25 -20.54 1.00
C MET A 356 -12.44 -20.80 0.07
N HIS A 357 -12.49 -21.93 -0.65
CA HIS A 357 -13.53 -22.21 -1.64
C HIS A 357 -14.96 -22.05 -1.10
N GLU A 358 -15.24 -22.58 0.11
CA GLU A 358 -16.58 -22.49 0.70
C GLU A 358 -16.88 -21.09 1.24
N ALA A 359 -15.89 -20.41 1.82
CA ALA A 359 -16.05 -19.03 2.27
C ALA A 359 -16.29 -18.08 1.07
N ALA A 360 -15.59 -18.30 -0.04
CA ALA A 360 -15.72 -17.51 -1.26
C ALA A 360 -17.08 -17.65 -1.95
N LYS A 361 -17.82 -18.74 -1.73
CA LYS A 361 -19.22 -18.89 -2.17
C LYS A 361 -20.17 -17.95 -1.39
N LEU A 362 -19.80 -17.60 -0.16
CA LEU A 362 -20.60 -16.70 0.67
C LEU A 362 -20.25 -15.24 0.38
N ARG A 363 -18.98 -14.89 0.41
CA ARG A 363 -18.45 -13.54 0.10
C ARG A 363 -17.05 -13.68 -0.52
N PRO A 364 -16.64 -12.82 -1.47
CA PRO A 364 -15.28 -12.81 -1.99
C PRO A 364 -14.25 -12.80 -0.87
N VAL A 365 -13.21 -13.63 -0.99
CA VAL A 365 -12.07 -13.65 -0.05
C VAL A 365 -10.85 -13.09 -0.76
N VAL A 366 -10.25 -12.05 -0.18
CA VAL A 366 -9.20 -11.21 -0.76
C VAL A 366 -7.88 -11.46 -0.03
N ILE A 367 -6.81 -11.69 -0.78
CA ILE A 367 -5.45 -11.71 -0.20
C ILE A 367 -4.88 -10.31 -0.10
N ASP A 368 -4.17 -10.04 0.98
CA ASP A 368 -3.38 -8.82 1.21
C ASP A 368 -1.93 -9.16 1.56
N GLU A 369 -1.65 -9.51 2.79
CA GLU A 369 -0.30 -9.82 3.28
C GLU A 369 0.39 -10.93 2.48
N SER A 370 -0.38 -11.89 2.00
CA SER A 370 0.12 -13.01 1.18
C SER A 370 0.49 -12.63 -0.25
N LEU A 371 -0.02 -11.49 -0.79
CA LEU A 371 0.24 -11.08 -2.17
C LEU A 371 1.61 -10.41 -2.29
N VAL A 372 2.64 -11.19 -2.55
CA VAL A 372 4.03 -10.71 -2.69
C VAL A 372 4.61 -10.91 -4.08
N ASP A 373 3.96 -11.71 -4.94
CA ASP A 373 4.33 -11.95 -6.36
C ASP A 373 3.24 -12.72 -7.09
N LEU A 374 3.53 -13.13 -8.34
CA LEU A 374 2.62 -13.92 -9.16
C LEU A 374 2.43 -15.35 -8.63
N ASP A 375 3.45 -15.95 -8.03
CA ASP A 375 3.35 -17.33 -7.52
C ASP A 375 2.47 -17.38 -6.29
N SER A 376 2.57 -16.40 -5.39
CA SER A 376 1.64 -16.23 -4.28
C SER A 376 0.21 -15.97 -4.74
N LEU A 377 0.01 -15.22 -5.84
CA LEU A 377 -1.30 -15.00 -6.45
C LEU A 377 -1.90 -16.32 -7.01
N ARG A 378 -1.08 -17.12 -7.68
CA ARG A 378 -1.49 -18.42 -8.22
C ARG A 378 -1.88 -19.40 -7.12
N LEU A 379 -1.04 -19.48 -6.09
CA LEU A 379 -1.32 -20.30 -4.91
C LEU A 379 -2.62 -19.86 -4.21
N ALA A 380 -2.81 -18.57 -4.00
CA ALA A 380 -4.03 -18.05 -3.40
C ALA A 380 -5.28 -18.46 -4.21
N ARG A 381 -5.22 -18.39 -5.55
CA ARG A 381 -6.32 -18.86 -6.42
C ARG A 381 -6.57 -20.36 -6.26
N GLU A 382 -5.51 -21.16 -6.22
CA GLU A 382 -5.60 -22.61 -5.97
C GLU A 382 -6.30 -22.88 -4.63
N MET A 383 -5.98 -22.07 -3.61
CA MET A 383 -6.59 -22.15 -2.28
C MET A 383 -8.00 -21.51 -2.18
N GLY A 384 -8.58 -21.03 -3.29
CA GLY A 384 -9.94 -20.51 -3.34
C GLY A 384 -10.11 -19.04 -2.98
N TYR A 385 -9.02 -18.26 -2.87
CA TYR A 385 -9.13 -16.81 -2.81
C TYR A 385 -9.65 -16.26 -4.14
N THR A 386 -10.59 -15.33 -4.08
CA THR A 386 -11.28 -14.79 -5.26
C THR A 386 -11.00 -13.30 -5.50
N GLY A 387 -10.16 -12.70 -4.71
CA GLY A 387 -9.80 -11.28 -4.84
C GLY A 387 -8.40 -10.94 -4.37
N VAL A 388 -7.95 -9.73 -4.70
CA VAL A 388 -6.65 -9.18 -4.32
C VAL A 388 -6.75 -7.76 -3.79
N ALA A 389 -5.95 -7.46 -2.77
CA ALA A 389 -5.66 -6.11 -2.29
C ALA A 389 -4.38 -5.61 -2.96
N LEU A 390 -4.52 -4.75 -3.96
CA LEU A 390 -3.39 -4.04 -4.56
C LEU A 390 -2.91 -2.96 -3.58
N LYS A 391 -1.60 -2.77 -3.49
CA LYS A 391 -1.01 -1.74 -2.62
C LYS A 391 0.16 -1.03 -3.28
N ALA A 392 0.19 0.31 -3.19
CA ALA A 392 1.35 1.12 -3.59
C ALA A 392 2.61 0.76 -2.79
N CYS A 393 2.46 0.35 -1.53
CA CYS A 393 3.58 -0.04 -0.69
C CYS A 393 4.26 -1.37 -1.09
N LYS A 394 3.70 -2.10 -2.05
CA LYS A 394 4.35 -3.28 -2.65
C LYS A 394 5.08 -2.95 -3.96
N GLY A 395 5.06 -1.68 -4.37
CA GLY A 395 5.68 -1.15 -5.58
C GLY A 395 4.68 -0.85 -6.70
N GLN A 396 4.95 0.20 -7.48
CA GLN A 396 4.15 0.59 -8.65
C GLN A 396 4.18 -0.50 -9.73
N SER A 397 5.37 -1.00 -10.07
CA SER A 397 5.56 -2.06 -11.05
C SER A 397 4.80 -3.32 -10.68
N GLN A 398 4.95 -3.77 -9.42
CA GLN A 398 4.23 -4.93 -8.92
C GLN A 398 2.71 -4.72 -8.91
N ALA A 399 2.23 -3.57 -8.46
CA ALA A 399 0.80 -3.27 -8.44
C ALA A 399 0.19 -3.35 -9.85
N MET A 400 0.87 -2.84 -10.89
CA MET A 400 0.41 -2.90 -12.28
C MET A 400 0.40 -4.32 -12.83
N LEU A 401 1.45 -5.11 -12.56
CA LEU A 401 1.53 -6.50 -13.01
C LEU A 401 0.50 -7.39 -12.30
N MET A 402 0.32 -7.23 -10.98
CA MET A 402 -0.69 -7.97 -10.23
C MET A 402 -2.12 -7.55 -10.59
N ALA A 403 -2.35 -6.26 -10.91
CA ALA A 403 -3.63 -5.81 -11.44
C ALA A 403 -3.96 -6.49 -12.78
N ALA A 404 -2.99 -6.59 -13.69
CA ALA A 404 -3.16 -7.27 -14.96
C ALA A 404 -3.47 -8.76 -14.76
N ALA A 405 -2.73 -9.43 -13.88
CA ALA A 405 -2.94 -10.84 -13.57
C ALA A 405 -4.31 -11.09 -12.94
N ALA A 406 -4.67 -10.33 -11.91
CA ALA A 406 -5.94 -10.46 -11.23
C ALA A 406 -7.13 -10.20 -12.16
N ARG A 407 -7.04 -9.19 -13.03
CA ARG A 407 -8.07 -8.89 -14.02
C ARG A 407 -8.22 -10.01 -15.06
N LYS A 408 -7.11 -10.55 -15.56
CA LYS A 408 -7.15 -11.71 -16.47
C LYS A 408 -7.83 -12.91 -15.83
N TYR A 409 -7.59 -13.11 -14.54
CA TYR A 409 -8.17 -14.20 -13.77
C TYR A 409 -9.59 -13.93 -13.26
N GLY A 410 -10.19 -12.77 -13.56
CA GLY A 410 -11.53 -12.40 -13.12
C GLY A 410 -11.69 -12.22 -11.62
N MET A 411 -10.61 -11.82 -10.91
CA MET A 411 -10.62 -11.68 -9.46
C MET A 411 -11.20 -10.32 -9.03
N PHE A 412 -11.82 -10.30 -7.85
CA PHE A 412 -12.26 -9.07 -7.17
C PHE A 412 -11.05 -8.19 -6.85
N LEU A 413 -11.21 -6.87 -7.01
CA LEU A 413 -10.12 -5.90 -6.86
C LEU A 413 -10.46 -4.82 -5.84
N THR A 414 -9.55 -4.58 -4.93
CA THR A 414 -9.54 -3.43 -4.03
C THR A 414 -8.13 -2.84 -3.96
N VAL A 415 -8.02 -1.57 -3.57
CA VAL A 415 -6.72 -0.96 -3.25
C VAL A 415 -6.71 -0.64 -1.77
N GLN A 416 -5.71 -1.14 -1.08
CA GLN A 416 -5.55 -0.95 0.35
C GLN A 416 -4.33 -0.07 0.62
N ASP A 417 -4.24 0.49 1.82
CA ASP A 417 -3.10 1.31 2.19
C ASP A 417 -2.29 0.72 3.36
N LEU A 418 -1.25 1.42 3.75
CA LEU A 418 -0.39 1.14 4.90
C LEU A 418 -0.36 2.36 5.81
N THR A 419 -1.51 2.98 6.06
CA THR A 419 -1.63 4.31 6.66
C THR A 419 -0.77 5.33 5.90
N CYS A 420 -0.92 5.33 4.57
CA CYS A 420 -0.11 6.10 3.63
C CYS A 420 -0.45 7.59 3.68
N PRO A 421 0.43 8.50 4.14
CA PRO A 421 0.17 9.94 4.14
C PRO A 421 0.73 10.63 2.89
N GLY A 422 0.23 11.83 2.61
CA GLY A 422 0.78 12.73 1.60
C GLY A 422 0.92 12.08 0.23
N ALA A 423 2.14 12.09 -0.33
CA ALA A 423 2.43 11.53 -1.64
C ALA A 423 2.11 10.04 -1.75
N SER A 424 2.26 9.25 -0.69
CA SER A 424 1.95 7.82 -0.71
C SER A 424 0.44 7.54 -0.79
N LEU A 425 -0.43 8.41 -0.22
CA LEU A 425 -1.88 8.32 -0.44
C LEU A 425 -2.25 8.71 -1.87
N ILE A 426 -1.66 9.79 -2.40
CA ILE A 426 -1.85 10.20 -3.81
C ILE A 426 -1.48 9.03 -4.74
N HIS A 427 -0.36 8.36 -4.49
CA HIS A 427 0.09 7.19 -5.24
C HIS A 427 -0.92 6.02 -5.14
N SER A 428 -1.41 5.69 -3.93
CA SER A 428 -2.39 4.62 -3.72
C SER A 428 -3.71 4.89 -4.46
N VAL A 429 -4.25 6.12 -4.35
CA VAL A 429 -5.45 6.52 -5.09
C VAL A 429 -5.18 6.54 -6.59
N GLY A 430 -3.97 6.91 -7.02
CA GLY A 430 -3.52 6.86 -8.41
C GLY A 430 -3.60 5.46 -9.01
N ILE A 431 -3.10 4.44 -8.30
CA ILE A 431 -3.23 3.03 -8.70
C ILE A 431 -4.70 2.67 -8.90
N ALA A 432 -5.53 2.95 -7.90
CA ALA A 432 -6.94 2.62 -7.96
C ALA A 432 -7.68 3.32 -9.10
N ALA A 433 -7.33 4.58 -9.37
CA ALA A 433 -7.96 5.37 -10.44
C ALA A 433 -7.67 4.84 -11.84
N HIS A 434 -6.55 4.12 -12.01
CA HIS A 434 -6.13 3.59 -13.31
C HIS A 434 -6.35 2.07 -13.46
N VAL A 435 -6.79 1.37 -12.42
CA VAL A 435 -7.13 -0.05 -12.49
C VAL A 435 -8.66 -0.20 -12.57
N PRO A 436 -9.22 -0.64 -13.72
CA PRO A 436 -10.67 -0.82 -13.86
C PRO A 436 -11.20 -1.92 -12.94
N GLY A 437 -12.38 -1.67 -12.34
CA GLY A 437 -13.09 -2.66 -11.51
C GLY A 437 -12.66 -2.68 -10.05
N VAL A 438 -11.82 -1.72 -9.60
CA VAL A 438 -11.53 -1.54 -8.17
C VAL A 438 -12.79 -1.11 -7.42
N ALA A 439 -13.14 -1.86 -6.36
CA ALA A 439 -14.34 -1.62 -5.56
C ALA A 439 -14.23 -0.35 -4.70
N GLY A 440 -13.02 -0.01 -4.28
CA GLY A 440 -12.74 1.19 -3.48
C GLY A 440 -11.30 1.23 -3.00
N VAL A 441 -10.96 2.31 -2.29
CA VAL A 441 -9.62 2.58 -1.78
C VAL A 441 -9.66 2.80 -0.28
N GLU A 442 -8.79 2.15 0.47
CA GLU A 442 -8.53 2.51 1.87
C GLU A 442 -7.67 3.78 1.92
N GLY A 443 -7.98 4.70 2.82
CA GLY A 443 -7.24 5.95 3.00
C GLY A 443 -7.30 6.42 4.44
N ASN A 444 -6.69 5.66 5.35
CA ASN A 444 -6.83 5.86 6.79
C ASN A 444 -5.83 6.87 7.38
N SER A 445 -4.77 7.28 6.64
CA SER A 445 -3.86 8.34 7.09
C SER A 445 -4.58 9.66 7.42
N ARG A 446 -5.75 9.89 6.82
CA ARG A 446 -6.61 11.05 7.12
C ARG A 446 -7.12 11.03 8.56
N GLN A 447 -7.30 9.84 9.13
CA GLN A 447 -7.75 9.63 10.50
C GLN A 447 -6.58 9.68 11.49
N TYR A 448 -5.48 9.03 11.14
CA TYR A 448 -4.38 8.77 12.09
C TYR A 448 -3.17 9.70 11.92
N MET A 449 -2.91 10.24 10.72
CA MET A 449 -1.78 11.14 10.45
C MET A 449 -2.18 12.43 9.71
N PRO A 450 -3.19 13.19 10.17
CA PRO A 450 -3.63 14.40 9.46
C PRO A 450 -2.51 15.43 9.30
N ALA A 451 -1.58 15.52 10.25
CA ALA A 451 -0.45 16.45 10.18
C ALA A 451 0.46 16.21 8.97
N ALA A 452 0.66 14.95 8.58
CA ALA A 452 1.47 14.58 7.42
C ALA A 452 0.77 14.88 6.08
N ASN A 453 -0.55 15.01 6.08
CA ASN A 453 -1.36 15.31 4.90
C ASN A 453 -1.48 16.81 4.61
N ARG A 454 -1.43 17.68 5.64
CA ARG A 454 -1.63 19.14 5.51
C ARG A 454 -0.85 19.81 4.37
N PRO A 455 0.44 19.48 4.11
CA PRO A 455 1.19 20.12 3.01
C PRO A 455 0.60 19.82 1.62
N TRP A 456 -0.20 18.76 1.49
CA TRP A 456 -0.74 18.25 0.24
C TRP A 456 -2.20 18.65 0.01
N GLU A 457 -2.95 18.97 1.06
CA GLU A 457 -4.40 19.23 1.02
C GLU A 457 -4.79 20.33 0.04
N LYS A 458 -4.05 21.43 0.03
CA LYS A 458 -4.34 22.56 -0.88
C LYS A 458 -4.19 22.18 -2.34
N ARG A 459 -3.26 21.30 -2.66
CA ARG A 459 -2.94 20.91 -4.03
C ARG A 459 -3.76 19.73 -4.51
N PHE A 460 -4.14 18.82 -3.60
CA PHE A 460 -4.93 17.63 -3.88
C PHE A 460 -6.21 17.60 -3.01
N PRO A 461 -7.06 18.64 -3.08
CA PRO A 461 -8.25 18.68 -2.25
C PRO A 461 -9.20 17.51 -2.52
N GLY A 462 -9.22 16.94 -3.72
CA GLY A 462 -10.02 15.77 -4.05
C GLY A 462 -9.58 14.49 -3.31
N ILE A 463 -8.31 14.42 -2.91
CA ILE A 463 -7.74 13.25 -2.20
C ILE A 463 -7.84 13.39 -0.68
N PHE A 464 -7.62 14.59 -0.15
CA PHE A 464 -7.52 14.79 1.29
C PHE A 464 -8.80 15.30 1.94
N VAL A 465 -9.70 15.95 1.18
CA VAL A 465 -11.00 16.43 1.65
C VAL A 465 -12.12 15.57 1.07
N ILE A 466 -12.56 14.58 1.84
CA ILE A 466 -13.59 13.64 1.42
C ILE A 466 -14.96 14.32 1.42
N ARG A 467 -15.75 14.05 0.40
CA ARG A 467 -17.16 14.43 0.31
C ARG A 467 -17.96 13.26 -0.25
N ASN A 468 -19.09 12.97 0.38
CA ASN A 468 -19.96 11.85 0.00
C ASN A 468 -19.24 10.49 -0.02
N GLY A 469 -18.27 10.31 0.88
CA GLY A 469 -17.48 9.07 0.97
C GLY A 469 -16.57 8.78 -0.23
N MET A 470 -16.24 9.80 -1.05
CA MET A 470 -15.53 9.60 -2.31
C MET A 470 -14.20 10.37 -2.36
N PHE A 471 -13.17 9.73 -2.88
CA PHE A 471 -12.02 10.40 -3.46
C PHE A 471 -12.40 10.97 -4.83
N ARG A 472 -11.98 12.20 -5.12
CA ARG A 472 -12.09 12.84 -6.44
C ARG A 472 -10.70 12.93 -7.04
N THR A 473 -10.55 12.44 -8.26
CA THR A 473 -9.25 12.10 -8.85
C THR A 473 -8.81 13.08 -9.94
N GLY A 474 -9.47 14.24 -10.03
CA GLY A 474 -9.19 15.25 -11.07
C GLY A 474 -7.74 15.72 -11.09
N GLU A 475 -7.10 15.81 -9.92
CA GLU A 475 -5.72 16.26 -9.76
C GLU A 475 -4.67 15.18 -10.15
N LEU A 476 -5.11 13.92 -10.37
CA LEU A 476 -4.21 12.81 -10.74
C LEU A 476 -3.79 12.77 -12.22
N ARG A 477 -4.07 13.83 -12.96
CA ARG A 477 -3.66 14.00 -14.39
C ARG A 477 -2.30 14.68 -14.55
N GLY A 478 -1.59 14.94 -13.45
CA GLY A 478 -0.27 15.57 -13.46
C GLY A 478 0.81 14.67 -14.07
N LEU A 479 1.97 15.26 -14.32
CA LEU A 479 3.15 14.53 -14.84
C LEU A 479 3.65 13.49 -13.82
N GLY A 480 4.25 12.43 -14.33
CA GLY A 480 4.77 11.35 -13.51
C GLY A 480 3.65 10.63 -12.76
N LEU A 481 3.78 10.50 -11.45
CA LEU A 481 2.74 9.97 -10.53
C LEU A 481 1.87 11.09 -9.90
N SER A 482 1.88 12.28 -10.51
CA SER A 482 1.13 13.48 -10.09
C SER A 482 1.60 14.16 -8.80
N ALA A 483 2.30 13.48 -7.92
CA ALA A 483 2.87 14.04 -6.70
C ALA A 483 4.13 14.86 -7.02
N VAL A 484 3.98 16.06 -7.58
CA VAL A 484 5.12 16.94 -7.85
C VAL A 484 5.58 17.58 -6.55
N VAL A 485 6.82 17.30 -6.17
CA VAL A 485 7.52 17.99 -5.09
C VAL A 485 7.91 19.38 -5.60
N GLY A 486 7.28 20.42 -5.10
CA GLY A 486 7.64 21.82 -5.42
C GLY A 486 8.89 22.26 -4.67
N GLU A 487 9.41 23.48 -4.99
CA GLU A 487 10.57 24.07 -4.28
C GLU A 487 10.39 24.19 -2.76
N ALA A 488 9.16 24.18 -2.25
CA ALA A 488 8.87 24.18 -0.81
C ALA A 488 9.36 22.92 -0.07
N THR A 489 9.57 21.80 -0.76
CA THR A 489 10.14 20.57 -0.18
C THR A 489 11.67 20.50 -0.29
N LYS A 490 12.31 21.39 -1.04
CA LYS A 490 13.77 21.55 -1.02
C LYS A 490 14.31 22.16 0.29
N ARG A 491 13.42 22.59 1.20
CA ARG A 491 13.73 23.10 2.54
C ARG A 491 13.23 22.18 3.67
N LEU A 492 12.90 20.91 3.33
CA LEU A 492 12.54 19.90 4.31
C LEU A 492 13.73 18.98 4.58
#